data_3ac3395b1f8f71bc4c31a915130a25c4
#
_entry.id   3ac3395b1f8f71bc4c31a915130a25c4
#
_cell.length_a   1.000
_cell.length_b   1.000
_cell.length_c   1.000
_cell.angle_alpha   90.00
_cell.angle_beta   90.00
_cell.angle_gamma   90.00
#
_symmetry.space_group_name_H-M   'P 1'
#
loop_
_entity.id
_entity.type
_entity.pdbx_description
1 polymer ?
#
loop_
_entity_poly.entity_id
_entity_poly.type
_entity_poly.pdbx_seq_one_letter_code
_entity_poly.pdbx_strand_id
1 'polypeptide(L)'
;IIPIGYGKTHNHACQPVIISKNGIDVAIFSSIFIPLENWVFLDDVSCICQSQAEETADNIRQWKNNNPKSFVVVTLHWGVEYQLQPTLKQRRDAAILIDAGADAIIGHHPHVIQEVETYKGKPVFYSIGNFIFDQTKPNTTTGLAVQLHFDKDSLSFTKHYVDIRSCKPVLK
;
A
#
# COMPACT_ATOMS: atom_id res chain seq x y z
N ILE A 1 -12.41 -5.38 12.85
CA ILE A 1 -11.33 -4.71 12.10
C ILE A 1 -10.07 -5.52 12.29
N ILE A 2 -9.39 -5.88 11.20
CA ILE A 2 -8.12 -6.58 11.21
C ILE A 2 -7.04 -5.54 10.89
N PRO A 3 -6.09 -5.26 11.81
CA PRO A 3 -4.97 -4.36 11.52
C PRO A 3 -3.99 -5.05 10.57
N ILE A 4 -3.38 -4.28 9.68
CA ILE A 4 -2.30 -4.73 8.78
C ILE A 4 -1.04 -3.91 9.05
N GLY A 5 0.14 -4.53 8.88
CA GLY A 5 1.41 -3.85 9.14
C GLY A 5 1.69 -3.64 10.64
N TYR A 6 1.06 -4.42 11.51
CA TYR A 6 1.19 -4.37 12.96
C TYR A 6 1.40 -5.77 13.54
N GLY A 7 2.22 -5.89 14.54
CA GLY A 7 2.50 -7.18 15.17
C GLY A 7 3.16 -7.08 16.55
N LYS A 8 3.25 -8.23 17.23
CA LYS A 8 3.96 -8.33 18.52
C LYS A 8 5.48 -8.21 18.39
N THR A 9 5.99 -8.52 17.22
CA THR A 9 7.41 -8.36 16.85
C THR A 9 7.48 -7.75 15.45
N HIS A 10 8.62 -7.20 15.05
CA HIS A 10 8.83 -6.65 13.71
C HIS A 10 8.55 -7.69 12.62
N ASN A 11 9.06 -8.89 12.76
CA ASN A 11 8.79 -9.98 11.80
C ASN A 11 7.29 -10.28 11.68
N HIS A 12 6.56 -10.32 12.78
CA HIS A 12 5.11 -10.53 12.76
C HIS A 12 4.36 -9.35 12.12
N ALA A 13 4.79 -8.11 12.38
CA ALA A 13 4.21 -6.92 11.78
C ALA A 13 4.34 -6.90 10.25
N CYS A 14 5.43 -7.47 9.70
CA CYS A 14 5.70 -7.51 8.27
C CYS A 14 5.10 -8.74 7.55
N GLN A 15 4.38 -9.63 8.27
CA GLN A 15 3.62 -10.71 7.62
C GLN A 15 2.33 -10.18 6.99
N PRO A 16 1.84 -10.82 5.92
CA PRO A 16 0.60 -10.40 5.29
C PRO A 16 -0.63 -10.80 6.11
N VAL A 17 -1.67 -10.00 6.01
CA VAL A 17 -3.03 -10.42 6.34
C VAL A 17 -3.65 -11.08 5.11
N ILE A 18 -4.30 -12.23 5.31
CA ILE A 18 -4.89 -13.01 4.23
C ILE A 18 -6.41 -12.86 4.28
N ILE A 19 -7.00 -12.54 3.14
CA ILE A 19 -8.44 -12.54 2.92
C ILE A 19 -8.75 -13.63 1.91
N SER A 20 -9.55 -14.61 2.34
CA SER A 20 -9.99 -15.73 1.50
C SER A 20 -11.49 -15.63 1.23
N LYS A 21 -11.88 -15.62 -0.03
CA LYS A 21 -13.29 -15.62 -0.44
C LYS A 21 -13.46 -16.29 -1.80
N ASN A 22 -14.44 -17.18 -1.92
CA ASN A 22 -14.80 -17.87 -3.16
C ASN A 22 -13.61 -18.61 -3.83
N GLY A 23 -12.68 -19.14 -3.02
CA GLY A 23 -11.49 -19.83 -3.51
C GLY A 23 -10.39 -18.90 -4.04
N ILE A 24 -10.49 -17.61 -3.80
CA ILE A 24 -9.47 -16.60 -4.11
C ILE A 24 -8.84 -16.14 -2.79
N ASP A 25 -7.52 -16.23 -2.72
CA ASP A 25 -6.73 -15.74 -1.59
C ASP A 25 -6.01 -14.43 -1.99
N VAL A 26 -6.15 -13.42 -1.16
CA VAL A 26 -5.46 -12.14 -1.29
C VAL A 26 -4.60 -11.91 -0.05
N ALA A 27 -3.29 -11.87 -0.23
CA ALA A 27 -2.34 -11.52 0.81
C ALA A 27 -2.07 -10.01 0.76
N ILE A 28 -2.31 -9.30 1.86
CA ILE A 28 -2.12 -7.86 1.98
C ILE A 28 -0.92 -7.60 2.86
N PHE A 29 0.17 -7.13 2.26
CA PHE A 29 1.35 -6.62 2.96
C PHE A 29 1.19 -5.14 3.23
N SER A 30 1.71 -4.66 4.36
CA SER A 30 1.74 -3.23 4.66
C SER A 30 3.07 -2.85 5.29
N SER A 31 3.68 -1.77 4.82
CA SER A 31 4.93 -1.28 5.37
C SER A 31 5.08 0.24 5.25
N ILE A 32 5.94 0.78 6.11
CA ILE A 32 6.38 2.18 6.07
C ILE A 32 7.80 2.20 5.52
N PHE A 33 8.03 2.94 4.42
CA PHE A 33 9.32 3.07 3.74
C PHE A 33 10.01 4.41 4.01
N ILE A 34 9.45 5.22 4.89
CA ILE A 34 10.08 6.45 5.37
C ILE A 34 10.57 6.26 6.80
N PRO A 35 11.67 6.93 7.21
CA PRO A 35 12.08 6.93 8.60
C PRO A 35 10.99 7.51 9.50
N LEU A 36 10.70 6.84 10.59
CA LEU A 36 9.83 7.37 11.64
C LEU A 36 10.68 8.17 12.62
N GLU A 37 10.29 9.41 12.86
CA GLU A 37 10.95 10.26 13.84
C GLU A 37 10.74 9.71 15.25
N ASN A 38 11.81 9.66 16.03
CA ASN A 38 11.81 9.30 17.46
C ASN A 38 11.28 7.88 17.80
N TRP A 39 11.28 6.94 16.84
CA TRP A 39 10.91 5.56 17.10
C TRP A 39 12.13 4.69 17.38
N VAL A 40 12.04 3.93 18.47
CA VAL A 40 13.00 2.88 18.81
C VAL A 40 12.27 1.55 18.71
N PHE A 41 12.76 0.66 17.85
CA PHE A 41 12.26 -0.71 17.80
C PHE A 41 12.92 -1.48 18.95
N LEU A 42 12.11 -1.97 19.87
CA LEU A 42 12.53 -2.85 20.95
C LEU A 42 12.08 -4.27 20.59
N ASP A 43 12.94 -5.24 20.90
CA ASP A 43 12.57 -6.65 20.79
C ASP A 43 11.41 -6.94 21.74
N ASP A 44 10.49 -7.82 21.31
CA ASP A 44 9.33 -8.27 22.08
C ASP A 44 8.28 -7.19 22.44
N VAL A 45 8.34 -6.04 21.79
CA VAL A 45 7.31 -4.99 21.92
C VAL A 45 6.52 -4.89 20.63
N SER A 46 5.20 -4.72 20.78
CA SER A 46 4.31 -4.50 19.64
C SER A 46 4.76 -3.31 18.80
N CYS A 47 4.89 -3.52 17.50
CA CYS A 47 5.42 -2.54 16.56
C CYS A 47 4.67 -2.57 15.22
N ILE A 48 5.02 -1.64 14.36
CA ILE A 48 4.59 -1.58 12.97
C ILE A 48 5.69 -2.13 12.05
N CYS A 49 5.31 -2.58 10.85
CA CYS A 49 6.26 -2.96 9.82
C CYS A 49 6.90 -1.71 9.22
N GLN A 50 8.14 -1.46 9.57
CA GLN A 50 9.01 -0.49 8.91
C GLN A 50 10.13 -1.25 8.23
N SER A 51 10.16 -1.22 6.91
CA SER A 51 11.11 -2.00 6.12
C SER A 51 11.58 -1.21 4.89
N GLN A 52 12.37 -1.84 4.05
CA GLN A 52 12.74 -1.33 2.73
C GLN A 52 12.16 -2.23 1.64
N ALA A 53 12.23 -1.76 0.38
CA ALA A 53 11.64 -2.49 -0.74
C ALA A 53 12.20 -3.90 -0.90
N GLU A 54 13.50 -4.08 -0.69
CA GLU A 54 14.19 -5.36 -0.81
C GLU A 54 13.69 -6.37 0.23
N GLU A 55 13.56 -5.98 1.49
CA GLU A 55 13.05 -6.84 2.57
C GLU A 55 11.58 -7.22 2.33
N THR A 56 10.74 -6.24 1.96
CA THR A 56 9.34 -6.51 1.61
C THR A 56 9.25 -7.44 0.41
N ALA A 57 10.12 -7.27 -0.60
CA ALA A 57 10.18 -8.13 -1.78
C ALA A 57 10.55 -9.57 -1.41
N ASP A 58 11.47 -9.79 -0.47
CA ASP A 58 11.84 -11.12 -0.01
C ASP A 58 10.66 -11.82 0.69
N ASN A 59 9.93 -11.10 1.53
CA ASN A 59 8.70 -11.60 2.16
C ASN A 59 7.63 -11.98 1.10
N ILE A 60 7.47 -11.16 0.04
CA ILE A 60 6.54 -11.45 -1.06
C ILE A 60 6.99 -12.70 -1.83
N ARG A 61 8.28 -12.83 -2.18
CA ARG A 61 8.82 -14.03 -2.85
C ARG A 61 8.57 -15.28 -2.03
N GLN A 62 8.88 -15.24 -0.72
CA GLN A 62 8.64 -16.35 0.19
C GLN A 62 7.15 -16.74 0.23
N TRP A 63 6.26 -15.74 0.29
CA TRP A 63 4.81 -15.96 0.25
C TRP A 63 4.39 -16.64 -1.06
N LYS A 64 4.78 -16.07 -2.20
CA LYS A 64 4.43 -16.58 -3.55
C LYS A 64 4.96 -17.99 -3.81
N ASN A 65 6.13 -18.34 -3.31
CA ASN A 65 6.67 -19.69 -3.41
C ASN A 65 5.77 -20.73 -2.74
N ASN A 66 5.16 -20.39 -1.61
CA ASN A 66 4.26 -21.26 -0.87
C ASN A 66 2.79 -21.15 -1.33
N ASN A 67 2.41 -20.02 -1.95
CA ASN A 67 1.05 -19.70 -2.35
C ASN A 67 1.00 -19.12 -3.77
N PRO A 68 1.41 -19.87 -4.82
CA PRO A 68 1.64 -19.32 -6.16
C PRO A 68 0.39 -18.76 -6.83
N LYS A 69 -0.80 -19.19 -6.41
CA LYS A 69 -2.09 -18.73 -6.98
C LYS A 69 -2.71 -17.56 -6.22
N SER A 70 -2.18 -17.18 -5.05
CA SER A 70 -2.71 -16.04 -4.30
C SER A 70 -2.37 -14.72 -4.98
N PHE A 71 -3.26 -13.75 -4.89
CA PHE A 71 -2.93 -12.36 -5.19
C PHE A 71 -2.15 -11.71 -4.04
N VAL A 72 -1.28 -10.78 -4.39
CA VAL A 72 -0.52 -9.98 -3.42
C VAL A 72 -0.79 -8.51 -3.65
N VAL A 73 -1.31 -7.84 -2.64
CA VAL A 73 -1.48 -6.38 -2.59
C VAL A 73 -0.52 -5.81 -1.58
N VAL A 74 0.20 -4.76 -1.95
CA VAL A 74 1.12 -4.07 -1.04
C VAL A 74 0.60 -2.67 -0.77
N THR A 75 0.40 -2.32 0.50
CA THR A 75 0.06 -0.96 0.91
C THR A 75 1.27 -0.31 1.56
N LEU A 76 1.62 0.90 1.11
CA LEU A 76 2.86 1.58 1.48
C LEU A 76 2.61 2.99 1.99
N HIS A 77 3.30 3.34 3.06
CA HIS A 77 3.45 4.71 3.52
C HIS A 77 4.84 5.21 3.12
N TRP A 78 4.93 6.00 2.04
CA TRP A 78 6.16 6.31 1.34
C TRP A 78 6.13 7.65 0.59
N GLY A 79 7.26 8.05 0.03
CA GLY A 79 7.35 9.23 -0.83
C GLY A 79 7.63 10.51 -0.05
N VAL A 80 7.19 11.63 -0.59
CA VAL A 80 7.41 12.98 -0.04
C VAL A 80 6.09 13.73 0.00
N GLU A 81 5.80 14.36 1.14
CA GLU A 81 4.59 15.14 1.34
C GLU A 81 4.39 16.22 0.26
N TYR A 82 3.16 16.33 -0.21
CA TYR A 82 2.66 17.36 -1.14
C TYR A 82 3.29 17.34 -2.53
N GLN A 83 4.14 16.35 -2.84
CA GLN A 83 4.67 16.16 -4.18
C GLN A 83 3.61 15.51 -5.08
N LEU A 84 3.26 16.19 -6.19
CA LEU A 84 2.26 15.70 -7.14
C LEU A 84 2.77 14.55 -8.03
N GLN A 85 4.08 14.39 -8.12
CA GLN A 85 4.73 13.33 -8.90
C GLN A 85 5.47 12.37 -7.98
N PRO A 86 5.43 11.07 -8.24
CA PRO A 86 6.22 10.10 -7.49
C PRO A 86 7.72 10.33 -7.73
N THR A 87 8.50 10.11 -6.69
CA THR A 87 9.96 10.16 -6.75
C THR A 87 10.52 9.00 -7.57
N LEU A 88 11.76 9.15 -8.05
CA LEU A 88 12.49 8.05 -8.70
C LEU A 88 12.65 6.84 -7.76
N LYS A 89 12.78 7.09 -6.44
CA LYS A 89 12.83 6.02 -5.44
C LYS A 89 11.53 5.24 -5.40
N GLN A 90 10.37 5.91 -5.36
CA GLN A 90 9.07 5.23 -5.37
C GLN A 90 8.89 4.36 -6.63
N ARG A 91 9.30 4.85 -7.81
CA ARG A 91 9.23 4.07 -9.06
C ARG A 91 10.12 2.82 -9.02
N ARG A 92 11.37 2.98 -8.52
CA ARG A 92 12.28 1.84 -8.34
C ARG A 92 11.73 0.82 -7.35
N ASP A 93 11.26 1.29 -6.19
CA ASP A 93 10.73 0.44 -5.14
C ASP A 93 9.48 -0.32 -5.64
N ALA A 94 8.59 0.36 -6.39
CA ALA A 94 7.44 -0.29 -7.02
C ALA A 94 7.85 -1.42 -7.98
N ALA A 95 8.85 -1.16 -8.82
CA ALA A 95 9.36 -2.18 -9.74
C ALA A 95 9.90 -3.41 -9.00
N ILE A 96 10.68 -3.20 -7.92
CA ILE A 96 11.22 -4.28 -7.08
C ILE A 96 10.09 -5.15 -6.50
N LEU A 97 9.03 -4.53 -5.98
CA LEU A 97 7.90 -5.24 -5.37
C LEU A 97 7.06 -6.00 -6.40
N ILE A 98 6.78 -5.38 -7.55
CA ILE A 98 6.05 -6.07 -8.64
C ILE A 98 6.88 -7.24 -9.17
N ASP A 99 8.19 -7.07 -9.34
CA ASP A 99 9.10 -8.14 -9.79
C ASP A 99 9.23 -9.28 -8.76
N ALA A 100 8.96 -9.00 -7.49
CA ALA A 100 8.87 -10.01 -6.44
C ALA A 100 7.53 -10.79 -6.43
N GLY A 101 6.51 -10.31 -7.15
CA GLY A 101 5.22 -10.96 -7.26
C GLY A 101 4.04 -10.18 -6.71
N ALA A 102 4.19 -8.88 -6.40
CA ALA A 102 3.03 -8.06 -6.06
C ALA A 102 2.12 -7.85 -7.28
N ASP A 103 0.82 -7.94 -7.07
CA ASP A 103 -0.20 -7.79 -8.10
C ASP A 103 -0.79 -6.37 -8.14
N ALA A 104 -0.69 -5.62 -7.03
CA ALA A 104 -1.06 -4.21 -6.96
C ALA A 104 -0.29 -3.51 -5.84
N ILE A 105 -0.03 -2.21 -6.01
CA ILE A 105 0.56 -1.34 -4.98
C ILE A 105 -0.37 -0.16 -4.72
N ILE A 106 -0.65 0.11 -3.44
CA ILE A 106 -1.47 1.24 -2.98
C ILE A 106 -0.62 2.10 -2.05
N GLY A 107 -0.26 3.29 -2.51
CA GLY A 107 0.59 4.22 -1.79
C GLY A 107 -0.17 5.29 -1.01
N HIS A 108 0.43 5.71 0.10
CA HIS A 108 -0.04 6.73 1.03
C HIS A 108 1.14 7.62 1.45
N HIS A 109 0.88 8.66 2.21
CA HIS A 109 1.80 9.64 2.79
C HIS A 109 1.87 10.98 2.03
N PRO A 110 1.94 11.08 0.69
CA PRO A 110 2.04 12.40 0.05
C PRO A 110 0.86 13.34 0.31
N HIS A 111 -0.26 12.85 0.85
CA HIS A 111 -1.48 13.61 1.13
C HIS A 111 -2.14 14.24 -0.10
N VAL A 112 -1.62 13.97 -1.29
CA VAL A 112 -2.15 14.37 -2.59
C VAL A 112 -2.26 13.14 -3.49
N ILE A 113 -3.17 13.15 -4.45
CA ILE A 113 -3.24 12.11 -5.45
C ILE A 113 -2.01 12.23 -6.36
N GLN A 114 -1.25 11.17 -6.49
CA GLN A 114 -0.20 11.03 -7.50
C GLN A 114 -0.70 10.19 -8.68
N GLU A 115 0.08 10.12 -9.74
CA GLU A 115 -0.27 9.32 -10.92
C GLU A 115 -0.48 7.86 -10.58
N VAL A 116 -1.25 7.20 -11.44
CA VAL A 116 -1.43 5.75 -11.45
C VAL A 116 -0.69 5.20 -12.66
N GLU A 117 0.27 4.34 -12.41
CA GLU A 117 1.07 3.70 -13.44
C GLU A 117 0.72 2.22 -13.55
N THR A 118 1.00 1.63 -14.69
CA THR A 118 0.94 0.18 -14.88
C THR A 118 2.34 -0.32 -15.20
N TYR A 119 2.92 -1.12 -14.30
CA TYR A 119 4.21 -1.76 -14.50
C TYR A 119 4.02 -3.26 -14.70
N LYS A 120 4.49 -3.81 -15.81
CA LYS A 120 4.30 -5.23 -16.20
C LYS A 120 2.84 -5.71 -16.08
N GLY A 121 1.89 -4.85 -16.44
CA GLY A 121 0.46 -5.15 -16.36
C GLY A 121 -0.16 -5.04 -14.96
N LYS A 122 0.60 -4.63 -13.94
CA LYS A 122 0.14 -4.48 -12.56
C LYS A 122 -0.03 -3.01 -12.20
N PRO A 123 -1.16 -2.62 -11.53
CA PRO A 123 -1.41 -1.24 -11.17
C PRO A 123 -0.56 -0.80 -9.98
N VAL A 124 -0.01 0.41 -10.08
CA VAL A 124 0.72 1.12 -9.04
C VAL A 124 0.06 2.45 -8.79
N PHE A 125 -0.60 2.59 -7.65
CA PHE A 125 -1.13 3.84 -7.13
C PHE A 125 -0.07 4.45 -6.21
N TYR A 126 0.70 5.41 -6.70
CA TYR A 126 1.80 5.98 -5.91
C TYR A 126 1.33 6.75 -4.68
N SER A 127 0.19 7.45 -4.78
CA SER A 127 -0.54 8.00 -3.64
C SER A 127 -2.02 8.16 -3.99
N ILE A 128 -2.88 7.71 -3.10
CA ILE A 128 -4.34 7.86 -3.25
C ILE A 128 -4.87 9.13 -2.57
N GLY A 129 -3.99 9.98 -2.00
CA GLY A 129 -4.39 11.20 -1.30
C GLY A 129 -5.06 10.93 0.05
N ASN A 130 -5.77 11.94 0.55
CA ASN A 130 -6.52 11.86 1.80
C ASN A 130 -7.92 11.27 1.58
N PHE A 131 -8.53 10.77 2.67
CA PHE A 131 -9.92 10.29 2.65
C PHE A 131 -10.74 10.93 3.78
N ILE A 132 -10.35 10.74 5.05
CA ILE A 132 -10.89 11.45 6.21
C ILE A 132 -9.75 12.25 6.80
N PHE A 133 -9.72 13.56 6.56
CA PHE A 133 -8.60 14.40 6.98
C PHE A 133 -9.02 15.88 7.08
N ASP A 134 -8.29 16.65 7.87
CA ASP A 134 -8.54 18.07 8.14
C ASP A 134 -7.62 19.04 7.37
N GLN A 135 -6.74 18.54 6.53
CA GLN A 135 -5.85 19.39 5.74
C GLN A 135 -6.62 20.21 4.71
N THR A 136 -6.20 21.47 4.58
CA THR A 136 -6.78 22.44 3.63
C THR A 136 -5.77 22.99 2.62
N LYS A 137 -4.55 22.44 2.59
CA LYS A 137 -3.54 22.81 1.60
C LYS A 137 -4.01 22.47 0.17
N PRO A 138 -3.51 23.13 -0.86
CA PRO A 138 -3.83 22.80 -2.24
C PRO A 138 -3.64 21.31 -2.53
N ASN A 139 -4.60 20.71 -3.25
CA ASN A 139 -4.64 19.29 -3.64
C ASN A 139 -4.77 18.26 -2.51
N THR A 140 -4.89 18.69 -1.22
CA THR A 140 -5.06 17.76 -0.10
C THR A 140 -6.52 17.49 0.25
N THR A 141 -7.46 18.21 -0.38
CA THR A 141 -8.90 18.08 -0.16
C THR A 141 -9.58 17.10 -1.13
N THR A 142 -8.78 16.34 -1.87
CA THR A 142 -9.26 15.29 -2.78
C THR A 142 -8.51 14.00 -2.53
N GLY A 143 -9.16 12.88 -2.78
CA GLY A 143 -8.58 11.56 -2.66
C GLY A 143 -9.19 10.56 -3.63
N LEU A 144 -8.66 9.36 -3.61
CA LEU A 144 -9.15 8.20 -4.35
C LEU A 144 -9.59 7.12 -3.37
N ALA A 145 -10.79 6.57 -3.60
CA ALA A 145 -11.12 5.23 -3.13
C ALA A 145 -10.86 4.26 -4.29
N VAL A 146 -10.00 3.28 -4.07
CA VAL A 146 -9.64 2.28 -5.07
C VAL A 146 -10.36 0.98 -4.75
N GLN A 147 -11.16 0.49 -5.68
CA GLN A 147 -11.81 -0.81 -5.58
C GLN A 147 -11.04 -1.80 -6.46
N LEU A 148 -10.44 -2.82 -5.85
CA LEU A 148 -9.78 -3.92 -6.56
C LEU A 148 -10.77 -5.05 -6.76
N HIS A 149 -10.83 -5.58 -7.98
CA HIS A 149 -11.68 -6.71 -8.36
C HIS A 149 -10.78 -7.89 -8.70
N PHE A 150 -10.93 -8.98 -7.95
CA PHE A 150 -10.17 -10.21 -8.13
C PHE A 150 -11.07 -11.27 -8.78
N ASP A 151 -10.59 -11.86 -9.84
CA ASP A 151 -11.13 -13.08 -10.45
C ASP A 151 -10.02 -14.13 -10.45
N LYS A 152 -10.32 -15.38 -10.85
CA LYS A 152 -9.42 -16.53 -10.75
C LYS A 152 -7.98 -16.24 -11.18
N ASP A 153 -7.80 -15.53 -12.31
CA ASP A 153 -6.50 -15.30 -12.94
C ASP A 153 -6.28 -13.82 -13.30
N SER A 154 -7.16 -12.91 -12.84
CA SER A 154 -7.10 -11.51 -13.22
C SER A 154 -7.39 -10.57 -12.05
N LEU A 155 -6.76 -9.40 -12.12
CA LEU A 155 -7.02 -8.26 -11.24
C LEU A 155 -7.39 -7.07 -12.12
N SER A 156 -8.51 -6.43 -11.79
CA SER A 156 -8.90 -5.14 -12.35
C SER A 156 -9.24 -4.15 -11.24
N PHE A 157 -9.43 -2.88 -11.58
CA PHE A 157 -9.73 -1.88 -10.56
C PHE A 157 -10.68 -0.80 -11.06
N THR A 158 -11.38 -0.18 -10.12
CA THR A 158 -12.20 1.02 -10.34
C THR A 158 -11.70 2.13 -9.42
N LYS A 159 -11.61 3.35 -9.93
CA LYS A 159 -11.25 4.55 -9.19
C LYS A 159 -12.48 5.37 -8.90
N HIS A 160 -12.69 5.73 -7.64
CA HIS A 160 -13.73 6.64 -7.20
C HIS A 160 -13.06 7.88 -6.60
N TYR A 161 -13.25 9.02 -7.24
CA TYR A 161 -12.75 10.28 -6.72
C TYR A 161 -13.63 10.78 -5.58
N VAL A 162 -13.01 11.31 -4.55
CA VAL A 162 -13.71 11.92 -3.41
C VAL A 162 -13.25 13.34 -3.19
N ASP A 163 -14.18 14.22 -2.81
CA ASP A 163 -13.88 15.51 -2.20
C ASP A 163 -13.97 15.40 -0.68
N ILE A 164 -13.06 16.04 0.02
CA ILE A 164 -13.09 16.10 1.49
C ILE A 164 -13.70 17.44 1.90
N ARG A 165 -14.89 17.39 2.48
CA ARG A 165 -15.62 18.58 2.96
C ARG A 165 -15.84 18.46 4.45
N SER A 166 -15.27 19.39 5.23
CA SER A 166 -15.36 19.34 6.71
C SER A 166 -14.97 17.97 7.26
N CYS A 167 -13.81 17.46 6.84
CA CYS A 167 -13.25 16.15 7.19
C CYS A 167 -14.07 14.93 6.73
N LYS A 168 -15.07 15.11 5.87
CA LYS A 168 -15.94 14.03 5.38
C LYS A 168 -15.68 13.79 3.90
N PRO A 169 -15.43 12.53 3.47
CA PRO A 169 -15.34 12.19 2.05
C PRO A 169 -16.73 12.20 1.42
N VAL A 170 -16.81 12.81 0.25
CA VAL A 170 -18.02 12.86 -0.59
C VAL A 170 -17.62 12.36 -1.97
N LEU A 171 -18.29 11.34 -2.46
CA LEU A 171 -18.08 10.83 -3.83
C LEU A 171 -18.40 11.91 -4.86
N LYS A 172 -17.56 11.99 -5.91
CA LYS A 172 -17.80 12.82 -7.09
C LYS A 172 -18.68 12.10 -8.09
#